data_bdee32f59b57f2bcb88714c9e8213a78
#
_entry.id   bdee32f59b57f2bcb88714c9e8213a78
#
_cell.length_a   1.000
_cell.length_b   1.000
_cell.length_c   1.000
_cell.angle_alpha   90.00
_cell.angle_beta   90.00
_cell.angle_gamma   90.00
#
_symmetry.space_group_name_H-M   'P 1'
#
loop_
_entity.id
_entity.type
_entity.pdbx_description
1 polymer ?
#
loop_
_entity_poly.entity_id
_entity_poly.type
_entity_poly.pdbx_seq_one_letter_code
_entity_poly.pdbx_strand_id
1 'polypeptide(L)'
;MGVLPRIEARATGTATLMAHRPWSSRPARIDYLKVEKTMSDRHVEIMRDDLSEIYYDAARDGVQYIFGDHIASISGDGDVLFANAAGRRFDIVIGADGLHSGVRQLVFGDVPQRFLGGYLSVVSVPRSLAHNGEMTGYFEPDRVAMVYTADHLDDARAVFIFRPKSALDFDHRDVARQKERLRAAFAGTSAEVDTWLDELGRTPTFYFDAITQLEMAEWSRGRVTLVGDAGYCPGPAVGGSTSLAVYGAYVLACELSRASGDHTTAFAAYERTMMPSVLGSRKLARVNAKTVVPGSRLGVMALIGVGRLISALPLSVSQSVARLNNRGVRLYDTMPLPEMTPRLHSGL
;
A
#
# COMPACT_ATOMS: atom_id res chain seq x y z
N MET A 1 5.72 -12.47 -15.89
CA MET A 1 7.00 -12.22 -15.17
C MET A 1 7.46 -13.44 -14.34
N GLY A 2 6.56 -14.36 -13.95
CA GLY A 2 6.95 -15.59 -13.20
C GLY A 2 7.48 -15.34 -11.78
N VAL A 3 7.18 -14.18 -11.18
CA VAL A 3 7.71 -13.79 -9.86
C VAL A 3 6.92 -14.34 -8.68
N LEU A 4 5.72 -14.89 -8.89
CA LEU A 4 4.84 -15.37 -7.82
C LEU A 4 5.52 -16.36 -6.86
N PRO A 5 6.25 -17.39 -7.32
CA PRO A 5 6.94 -18.30 -6.39
C PRO A 5 7.96 -17.61 -5.48
N ARG A 6 8.61 -16.55 -5.98
CA ARG A 6 9.56 -15.74 -5.18
C ARG A 6 8.82 -14.89 -4.13
N ILE A 7 7.63 -14.36 -4.49
CA ILE A 7 6.77 -13.61 -3.57
C ILE A 7 6.26 -14.53 -2.45
N GLU A 8 5.77 -15.72 -2.81
CA GLU A 8 5.29 -16.72 -1.84
C GLU A 8 6.40 -17.19 -0.89
N ALA A 9 7.63 -17.35 -1.40
CA ALA A 9 8.79 -17.73 -0.59
C ALA A 9 9.23 -16.65 0.43
N ARG A 10 8.83 -15.39 0.22
CA ARG A 10 9.11 -14.26 1.12
C ARG A 10 7.86 -13.76 1.85
N ALA A 11 6.81 -14.57 1.92
CA ALA A 11 5.64 -14.23 2.72
C ALA A 11 6.03 -14.05 4.20
N THR A 12 5.37 -13.14 4.91
CA THR A 12 5.69 -12.84 6.32
C THR A 12 5.42 -14.01 7.25
N GLY A 13 4.52 -14.91 6.87
CA GLY A 13 4.18 -16.08 7.69
C GLY A 13 3.42 -15.75 8.98
N THR A 14 2.89 -14.53 9.13
CA THR A 14 2.11 -14.10 10.29
C THR A 14 0.85 -14.96 10.43
N ALA A 15 0.80 -15.78 11.47
CA ALA A 15 -0.33 -16.70 11.69
C ALA A 15 -1.28 -16.23 12.78
N THR A 16 -0.77 -15.55 13.79
CA THR A 16 -1.52 -15.17 15.00
C THR A 16 -1.45 -13.66 15.23
N LEU A 17 -2.59 -13.05 15.61
CA LEU A 17 -2.63 -11.69 16.16
C LEU A 17 -2.98 -11.77 17.65
N MET A 18 -2.09 -11.21 18.50
CA MET A 18 -2.33 -11.00 19.94
C MET A 18 -2.81 -9.56 20.14
N ALA A 19 -4.12 -9.41 20.35
CA ALA A 19 -4.76 -8.11 20.47
C ALA A 19 -4.90 -7.65 21.93
N HIS A 20 -4.05 -6.72 22.36
CA HIS A 20 -4.06 -6.09 23.68
C HIS A 20 -5.03 -4.91 23.74
N ARG A 21 -5.57 -4.62 24.91
CA ARG A 21 -6.51 -3.52 25.18
C ARG A 21 -6.27 -2.98 26.60
N PRO A 22 -6.32 -1.67 26.86
CA PRO A 22 -6.05 -1.11 28.19
C PRO A 22 -6.99 -1.59 29.29
N TRP A 23 -8.20 -2.00 28.93
CA TRP A 23 -9.24 -2.46 29.85
C TRP A 23 -9.29 -3.98 30.03
N SER A 24 -8.29 -4.71 29.58
CA SER A 24 -8.22 -6.17 29.72
C SER A 24 -6.79 -6.62 29.94
N SER A 25 -6.52 -7.32 31.02
CA SER A 25 -5.20 -7.88 31.32
C SER A 25 -4.80 -9.06 30.40
N ARG A 26 -5.78 -9.67 29.74
CA ARG A 26 -5.51 -10.79 28.82
C ARG A 26 -5.70 -10.35 27.37
N PRO A 27 -4.71 -10.56 26.49
CA PRO A 27 -4.87 -10.30 25.06
C PRO A 27 -5.91 -11.25 24.46
N ALA A 28 -6.54 -10.82 23.37
CA ALA A 28 -7.37 -11.68 22.55
C ALA A 28 -6.50 -12.30 21.45
N ARG A 29 -6.46 -13.64 21.41
CA ARG A 29 -5.80 -14.37 20.33
C ARG A 29 -6.76 -14.49 19.13
N ILE A 30 -6.28 -14.15 17.96
CA ILE A 30 -7.00 -14.22 16.68
C ILE A 30 -6.14 -15.01 15.70
N ASP A 31 -6.73 -15.98 15.03
CA ASP A 31 -6.12 -16.69 13.91
C ASP A 31 -6.06 -15.74 12.69
N TYR A 32 -4.93 -15.02 12.57
CA TYR A 32 -4.74 -13.99 11.57
C TYR A 32 -4.72 -14.57 10.16
N LEU A 33 -4.02 -15.68 9.96
CA LEU A 33 -3.97 -16.37 8.67
C LEU A 33 -5.37 -16.79 8.19
N LYS A 34 -6.25 -17.20 9.10
CA LYS A 34 -7.63 -17.55 8.78
C LYS A 34 -8.47 -16.33 8.44
N VAL A 35 -8.23 -15.18 9.12
CA VAL A 35 -8.87 -13.92 8.77
C VAL A 35 -8.49 -13.53 7.34
N GLU A 36 -7.21 -13.57 7.00
CA GLU A 36 -6.74 -13.28 5.63
C GLU A 36 -7.35 -14.21 4.58
N LYS A 37 -7.30 -15.53 4.81
CA LYS A 37 -7.92 -16.54 3.93
C LYS A 37 -9.45 -16.39 3.79
N THR A 38 -10.09 -15.82 4.80
CA THR A 38 -11.52 -15.49 4.73
C THR A 38 -11.76 -14.35 3.76
N MET A 39 -10.82 -13.41 3.66
CA MET A 39 -10.91 -12.25 2.77
C MET A 39 -10.51 -12.59 1.33
N SER A 40 -9.42 -13.32 1.13
CA SER A 40 -8.95 -13.74 -0.19
C SER A 40 -8.12 -15.03 -0.09
N ASP A 41 -8.37 -15.98 -0.99
CA ASP A 41 -7.58 -17.22 -1.11
C ASP A 41 -6.22 -16.96 -1.80
N ARG A 42 -6.03 -15.78 -2.40
CA ARG A 42 -4.85 -15.37 -3.18
C ARG A 42 -3.99 -14.34 -2.47
N HIS A 43 -4.35 -14.00 -1.24
CA HIS A 43 -3.60 -13.01 -0.48
C HIS A 43 -2.23 -13.57 -0.09
N VAL A 44 -1.18 -12.80 -0.34
CA VAL A 44 0.17 -13.05 0.15
C VAL A 44 0.63 -11.79 0.86
N GLU A 45 0.83 -11.88 2.17
CA GLU A 45 1.43 -10.80 2.94
C GLU A 45 2.95 -10.85 2.75
N ILE A 46 3.50 -9.78 2.20
CA ILE A 46 4.95 -9.63 1.93
C ILE A 46 5.40 -8.22 2.31
N MET A 47 6.63 -8.09 2.76
CA MET A 47 7.23 -6.77 2.99
C MET A 47 7.40 -6.01 1.68
N ARG A 48 7.20 -4.68 1.72
CA ARG A 48 7.34 -3.83 0.53
C ARG A 48 8.75 -3.85 -0.04
N ASP A 49 9.74 -3.92 0.84
CA ASP A 49 11.15 -3.96 0.46
C ASP A 49 11.45 -5.25 -0.32
N ASP A 50 10.99 -6.41 0.17
CA ASP A 50 11.11 -7.71 -0.51
C ASP A 50 10.41 -7.69 -1.88
N LEU A 51 9.19 -7.16 -1.93
CA LEU A 51 8.44 -7.08 -3.18
C LEU A 51 9.16 -6.20 -4.20
N SER A 52 9.71 -5.07 -3.75
CA SER A 52 10.47 -4.14 -4.58
C SER A 52 11.74 -4.80 -5.14
N GLU A 53 12.48 -5.53 -4.29
CA GLU A 53 13.69 -6.26 -4.69
C GLU A 53 13.37 -7.35 -5.72
N ILE A 54 12.27 -8.12 -5.52
CA ILE A 54 11.84 -9.16 -6.46
C ILE A 54 11.55 -8.58 -7.84
N TYR A 55 10.86 -7.44 -7.91
CA TYR A 55 10.56 -6.78 -9.18
C TYR A 55 11.81 -6.14 -9.81
N TYR A 56 12.66 -5.53 -9.00
CA TYR A 56 13.94 -4.97 -9.47
C TYR A 56 14.79 -6.07 -10.12
N ASP A 57 15.00 -7.18 -9.44
CA ASP A 57 15.77 -8.31 -9.95
C ASP A 57 15.19 -8.89 -11.24
N ALA A 58 13.86 -8.95 -11.35
CA ALA A 58 13.18 -9.48 -12.52
C ALA A 58 13.29 -8.55 -13.74
N ALA A 59 13.60 -7.28 -13.56
CA ALA A 59 13.63 -6.26 -14.61
C ALA A 59 15.03 -5.72 -14.92
N ARG A 60 16.01 -5.87 -14.02
CA ARG A 60 17.30 -5.16 -14.06
C ARG A 60 18.11 -5.36 -15.34
N ASP A 61 18.02 -6.52 -15.97
CA ASP A 61 18.80 -6.82 -17.19
C ASP A 61 18.22 -6.15 -18.45
N GLY A 62 16.96 -5.71 -18.40
CA GLY A 62 16.26 -5.07 -19.51
C GLY A 62 15.97 -3.59 -19.31
N VAL A 63 16.39 -3.00 -18.18
CA VAL A 63 16.04 -1.63 -17.79
C VAL A 63 17.28 -0.88 -17.32
N GLN A 64 17.47 0.35 -17.79
CA GLN A 64 18.46 1.26 -17.24
C GLN A 64 17.91 1.94 -16.00
N TYR A 65 18.50 1.69 -14.84
CA TYR A 65 18.18 2.39 -13.59
C TYR A 65 19.09 3.59 -13.36
N ILE A 66 18.52 4.73 -12.97
CA ILE A 66 19.24 5.94 -12.56
C ILE A 66 18.77 6.25 -11.14
N PHE A 67 19.62 5.94 -10.17
CA PHE A 67 19.33 6.20 -8.75
C PHE A 67 19.81 7.57 -8.32
N GLY A 68 19.21 8.12 -7.26
CA GLY A 68 19.59 9.42 -6.70
C GLY A 68 19.21 10.60 -7.58
N ASP A 69 18.24 10.44 -8.48
CA ASP A 69 17.76 11.49 -9.37
C ASP A 69 16.23 11.53 -9.46
N HIS A 70 15.71 12.60 -10.00
CA HIS A 70 14.28 12.75 -10.26
C HIS A 70 14.04 13.66 -11.49
N ILE A 71 12.84 13.56 -12.03
CA ILE A 71 12.40 14.41 -13.14
C ILE A 71 12.12 15.81 -12.63
N ALA A 72 12.83 16.81 -13.18
CA ALA A 72 12.68 18.22 -12.85
C ALA A 72 11.70 18.95 -13.77
N SER A 73 11.62 18.56 -15.06
CA SER A 73 10.63 19.09 -16.01
C SER A 73 10.35 18.09 -17.14
N ILE A 74 9.16 18.25 -17.75
CA ILE A 74 8.72 17.45 -18.90
C ILE A 74 8.11 18.43 -19.93
N SER A 75 8.56 18.36 -21.18
CA SER A 75 7.93 19.07 -22.29
C SER A 75 6.79 18.27 -22.92
N GLY A 76 5.91 18.93 -23.67
CA GLY A 76 4.84 18.25 -24.44
C GLY A 76 5.37 17.29 -25.50
N ASP A 77 6.61 17.50 -25.98
CA ASP A 77 7.27 16.66 -26.99
C ASP A 77 8.03 15.47 -26.41
N GLY A 78 8.03 15.31 -25.08
CA GLY A 78 8.69 14.20 -24.40
C GLY A 78 10.15 14.47 -24.01
N ASP A 79 10.61 15.73 -24.05
CA ASP A 79 11.91 16.08 -23.51
C ASP A 79 11.82 16.15 -21.98
N VAL A 80 12.70 15.42 -21.30
CA VAL A 80 12.76 15.31 -19.84
C VAL A 80 14.08 15.88 -19.36
N LEU A 81 14.02 16.79 -18.41
CA LEU A 81 15.17 17.25 -17.64
C LEU A 81 15.17 16.57 -16.28
N PHE A 82 16.30 16.03 -15.90
CA PHE A 82 16.55 15.46 -14.59
C PHE A 82 17.22 16.49 -13.67
N ALA A 83 17.12 16.28 -12.36
CA ALA A 83 17.77 17.19 -11.41
C ALA A 83 19.30 17.14 -11.48
N ASN A 84 19.88 15.96 -11.74
CA ASN A 84 21.32 15.73 -11.70
C ASN A 84 21.87 15.18 -13.03
N ALA A 85 21.12 14.33 -13.74
CA ALA A 85 21.55 13.72 -15.00
C ALA A 85 21.25 14.62 -16.21
N ALA A 86 21.91 14.32 -17.34
CA ALA A 86 21.64 15.00 -18.61
C ALA A 86 20.20 14.75 -19.09
N GLY A 87 19.57 15.79 -19.64
CA GLY A 87 18.24 15.70 -20.23
C GLY A 87 18.17 14.68 -21.37
N ARG A 88 17.02 14.04 -21.54
CA ARG A 88 16.77 13.04 -22.57
C ARG A 88 15.37 13.22 -23.15
N ARG A 89 15.18 12.74 -24.37
CA ARG A 89 13.86 12.65 -25.02
C ARG A 89 13.33 11.22 -24.93
N PHE A 90 12.05 11.10 -24.59
CA PHE A 90 11.34 9.83 -24.49
C PHE A 90 10.05 9.85 -25.32
N ASP A 91 9.68 8.70 -25.87
CA ASP A 91 8.42 8.51 -26.59
C ASP A 91 7.23 8.64 -25.64
N ILE A 92 7.36 8.09 -24.42
CA ILE A 92 6.38 8.16 -23.34
C ILE A 92 7.09 8.33 -22.00
N VAL A 93 6.41 8.96 -21.04
CA VAL A 93 6.83 9.08 -19.64
C VAL A 93 5.76 8.46 -18.75
N ILE A 94 6.15 7.57 -17.85
CA ILE A 94 5.25 6.92 -16.89
C ILE A 94 5.62 7.37 -15.49
N GLY A 95 4.76 8.18 -14.85
CA GLY A 95 4.92 8.57 -13.45
C GLY A 95 4.44 7.42 -12.54
N ALA A 96 5.38 6.80 -11.81
CA ALA A 96 5.12 5.76 -10.82
C ALA A 96 5.73 6.12 -9.45
N ASP A 97 5.83 7.41 -9.17
CA ASP A 97 6.57 8.04 -8.09
C ASP A 97 5.71 8.31 -6.82
N GLY A 98 4.60 7.57 -6.71
CA GLY A 98 3.83 7.44 -5.47
C GLY A 98 2.86 8.60 -5.17
N LEU A 99 2.35 8.63 -3.94
CA LEU A 99 1.31 9.58 -3.51
C LEU A 99 1.75 11.04 -3.66
N HIS A 100 3.02 11.35 -3.43
CA HIS A 100 3.61 12.69 -3.56
C HIS A 100 4.29 12.91 -4.93
N SER A 101 3.72 12.32 -5.98
CA SER A 101 4.28 12.32 -7.34
C SER A 101 4.67 13.70 -7.86
N GLY A 102 5.96 13.86 -8.17
CA GLY A 102 6.50 15.01 -8.86
C GLY A 102 6.05 15.05 -10.33
N VAL A 103 5.99 13.90 -10.99
CA VAL A 103 5.49 13.81 -12.39
C VAL A 103 4.04 14.28 -12.48
N ARG A 104 3.18 13.86 -11.53
CA ARG A 104 1.81 14.36 -11.47
C ARG A 104 1.77 15.87 -11.32
N GLN A 105 2.56 16.42 -10.38
CA GLN A 105 2.61 17.86 -10.16
C GLN A 105 3.04 18.64 -11.38
N LEU A 106 4.07 18.15 -12.12
CA LEU A 106 4.57 18.79 -13.33
C LEU A 106 3.54 18.82 -14.48
N VAL A 107 2.74 17.76 -14.62
CA VAL A 107 1.85 17.57 -15.77
C VAL A 107 0.41 18.01 -15.48
N PHE A 108 -0.09 17.73 -14.29
CA PHE A 108 -1.49 17.95 -13.92
C PHE A 108 -1.68 19.09 -12.93
N GLY A 109 -0.60 19.55 -12.27
CA GLY A 109 -0.67 20.53 -11.19
C GLY A 109 -1.33 19.96 -9.94
N ASP A 110 -2.01 20.85 -9.19
CA ASP A 110 -2.76 20.45 -8.01
C ASP A 110 -4.00 19.66 -8.40
N VAL A 111 -4.15 18.48 -7.79
CA VAL A 111 -5.27 17.58 -8.07
C VAL A 111 -6.11 17.35 -6.81
N PRO A 112 -7.41 17.03 -6.95
CA PRO A 112 -8.26 16.78 -5.80
C PRO A 112 -7.75 15.60 -4.95
N GLN A 113 -7.60 15.86 -3.66
CA GLN A 113 -7.18 14.89 -2.65
C GLN A 113 -8.19 14.86 -1.51
N ARG A 114 -8.46 13.66 -0.99
CA ARG A 114 -9.35 13.46 0.15
C ARG A 114 -8.60 12.81 1.30
N PHE A 115 -8.43 13.54 2.38
CA PHE A 115 -7.97 12.97 3.66
C PHE A 115 -9.04 12.02 4.23
N LEU A 116 -8.67 10.78 4.56
CA LEU A 116 -9.58 9.77 5.07
C LEU A 116 -9.62 9.71 6.61
N GLY A 117 -9.00 10.69 7.27
CA GLY A 117 -9.15 10.91 8.71
C GLY A 117 -8.12 10.17 9.57
N GLY A 118 -7.04 9.63 8.99
CA GLY A 118 -6.01 8.92 9.75
C GLY A 118 -4.60 9.13 9.20
N TYR A 119 -3.62 8.72 10.00
CA TYR A 119 -2.20 8.68 9.64
C TYR A 119 -1.66 7.28 9.84
N LEU A 120 -0.72 6.90 8.98
CA LEU A 120 0.01 5.64 9.02
C LEU A 120 1.49 5.94 9.23
N SER A 121 2.12 5.22 10.15
CA SER A 121 3.57 5.19 10.26
C SER A 121 4.08 3.76 10.32
N VAL A 122 5.25 3.53 9.73
CA VAL A 122 5.98 2.26 9.81
C VAL A 122 7.41 2.57 10.26
N VAL A 123 7.86 1.88 11.29
CA VAL A 123 9.15 2.08 11.93
C VAL A 123 9.88 0.74 11.94
N SER A 124 11.12 0.72 11.46
CA SER A 124 12.01 -0.43 11.66
C SER A 124 12.49 -0.45 13.11
N VAL A 125 12.30 -1.58 13.78
CA VAL A 125 12.71 -1.79 15.18
C VAL A 125 13.51 -3.08 15.30
N PRO A 126 14.30 -3.26 16.38
CA PRO A 126 15.04 -4.51 16.59
C PRO A 126 14.12 -5.74 16.53
N ARG A 127 14.59 -6.80 15.86
CA ARG A 127 13.86 -8.07 15.74
C ARG A 127 13.43 -8.66 17.08
N SER A 128 14.23 -8.43 18.13
CA SER A 128 13.95 -8.90 19.50
C SER A 128 12.66 -8.35 20.10
N LEU A 129 12.07 -7.30 19.50
CA LEU A 129 10.80 -6.69 19.94
C LEU A 129 9.57 -7.35 19.29
N ALA A 130 9.76 -8.36 18.44
CA ALA A 130 8.68 -9.09 17.78
C ALA A 130 8.88 -10.61 17.90
N HIS A 131 7.82 -11.36 17.65
CA HIS A 131 7.84 -12.83 17.67
C HIS A 131 7.52 -13.37 16.27
N ASN A 132 8.27 -14.40 15.84
CA ASN A 132 8.02 -15.05 14.56
C ASN A 132 6.61 -15.64 14.48
N GLY A 133 5.93 -15.42 13.35
CA GLY A 133 4.58 -15.93 13.13
C GLY A 133 3.49 -15.26 13.97
N GLU A 134 3.85 -14.25 14.78
CA GLU A 134 2.92 -13.51 15.61
C GLU A 134 2.99 -12.00 15.35
N MET A 135 1.83 -11.38 15.25
CA MET A 135 1.66 -9.94 15.30
C MET A 135 1.14 -9.56 16.68
N THR A 136 1.88 -8.75 17.42
CA THR A 136 1.43 -8.20 18.70
C THR A 136 0.83 -6.82 18.44
N GLY A 137 -0.43 -6.59 18.85
CA GLY A 137 -1.16 -5.36 18.59
C GLY A 137 -1.80 -4.75 19.83
N TYR A 138 -1.73 -3.43 19.94
CA TYR A 138 -2.36 -2.61 21.00
C TYR A 138 -3.48 -1.77 20.37
N PHE A 139 -4.71 -2.04 20.80
CA PHE A 139 -5.92 -1.48 20.22
C PHE A 139 -6.62 -0.56 21.21
N GLU A 140 -6.70 0.71 20.86
CA GLU A 140 -7.44 1.72 21.61
C GLU A 140 -8.37 2.51 20.69
N PRO A 141 -9.34 3.25 21.23
CA PRO A 141 -10.08 4.21 20.42
C PRO A 141 -9.14 5.18 19.72
N ASP A 142 -9.35 5.35 18.40
CA ASP A 142 -8.62 6.24 17.51
C ASP A 142 -7.13 5.92 17.31
N ARG A 143 -6.60 4.79 17.84
CA ARG A 143 -5.20 4.39 17.61
C ARG A 143 -4.97 2.88 17.69
N VAL A 144 -4.08 2.40 16.86
CA VAL A 144 -3.62 1.00 16.83
C VAL A 144 -2.11 1.02 16.61
N ALA A 145 -1.38 0.31 17.47
CA ALA A 145 0.04 0.03 17.28
C ALA A 145 0.25 -1.47 17.18
N MET A 146 1.04 -1.93 16.21
CA MET A 146 1.31 -3.36 15.98
C MET A 146 2.78 -3.55 15.68
N VAL A 147 3.33 -4.71 16.08
CA VAL A 147 4.68 -5.13 15.69
C VAL A 147 4.63 -6.55 15.15
N TYR A 148 5.40 -6.80 14.10
CA TYR A 148 5.58 -8.12 13.51
C TYR A 148 6.91 -8.21 12.78
N THR A 149 7.34 -9.43 12.50
CA THR A 149 8.56 -9.74 11.75
C THR A 149 8.30 -10.95 10.85
N ALA A 150 9.27 -11.28 9.99
CA ALA A 150 9.29 -12.50 9.19
C ALA A 150 10.61 -13.26 9.40
N ASP A 151 10.63 -14.56 9.09
CA ASP A 151 11.79 -15.43 9.39
C ASP A 151 13.07 -14.97 8.69
N HIS A 152 12.95 -14.38 7.52
CA HIS A 152 14.07 -13.94 6.69
C HIS A 152 14.53 -12.50 6.97
N LEU A 153 13.90 -11.78 7.91
CA LEU A 153 14.25 -10.39 8.24
C LEU A 153 15.18 -10.31 9.45
N ASP A 154 16.11 -9.38 9.42
CA ASP A 154 16.99 -9.06 10.54
C ASP A 154 16.37 -8.06 11.53
N ASP A 155 15.26 -7.45 11.17
CA ASP A 155 14.51 -6.46 11.96
C ASP A 155 13.01 -6.81 12.05
N ALA A 156 12.26 -5.96 12.74
CA ALA A 156 10.80 -6.02 12.82
C ALA A 156 10.19 -4.69 12.35
N ARG A 157 8.89 -4.72 12.04
CA ARG A 157 8.13 -3.53 11.65
C ARG A 157 7.11 -3.20 12.73
N ALA A 158 7.29 -2.04 13.36
CA ALA A 158 6.25 -1.43 14.19
C ALA A 158 5.38 -0.54 13.31
N VAL A 159 4.09 -0.84 13.26
CA VAL A 159 3.08 -0.14 12.45
C VAL A 159 2.15 0.61 13.37
N PHE A 160 1.97 1.88 13.10
CA PHE A 160 1.13 2.77 13.88
C PHE A 160 0.07 3.39 12.96
N ILE A 161 -1.19 3.27 13.35
CA ILE A 161 -2.31 3.92 12.66
C ILE A 161 -3.11 4.68 13.70
N PHE A 162 -3.36 5.97 13.45
CA PHE A 162 -4.13 6.79 14.40
C PHE A 162 -4.96 7.86 13.71
N ARG A 163 -5.98 8.33 14.43
CA ARG A 163 -6.94 9.33 13.98
C ARG A 163 -6.91 10.51 14.96
N PRO A 164 -6.24 11.61 14.64
CA PRO A 164 -6.28 12.79 15.46
C PRO A 164 -7.65 13.49 15.37
N LYS A 165 -8.01 14.28 16.37
CA LYS A 165 -9.26 15.04 16.39
C LYS A 165 -9.37 16.08 15.27
N SER A 166 -8.25 16.57 14.77
CA SER A 166 -8.13 17.47 13.63
C SER A 166 -6.97 17.04 12.75
N ALA A 167 -7.02 17.35 11.45
CA ALA A 167 -5.88 17.10 10.57
C ALA A 167 -4.62 17.75 11.12
N LEU A 168 -3.51 17.03 11.05
CA LEU A 168 -2.22 17.55 11.48
C LEU A 168 -1.69 18.52 10.43
N ASP A 169 -1.14 19.62 10.89
CA ASP A 169 -0.24 20.44 10.06
C ASP A 169 1.10 19.71 9.99
N PHE A 170 1.40 19.08 8.86
CA PHE A 170 2.63 18.34 8.67
C PHE A 170 3.13 18.45 7.22
N ASP A 171 4.46 18.52 7.07
CA ASP A 171 5.13 18.37 5.79
C ASP A 171 5.65 16.92 5.69
N HIS A 172 5.38 16.26 4.55
CA HIS A 172 5.86 14.91 4.28
C HIS A 172 7.40 14.81 4.20
N ARG A 173 8.11 15.94 4.16
CA ARG A 173 9.58 16.04 4.17
C ARG A 173 10.16 16.32 5.55
N ASP A 174 9.37 16.80 6.50
CA ASP A 174 9.81 17.09 7.87
C ASP A 174 9.75 15.85 8.78
N VAL A 175 10.75 14.97 8.60
CA VAL A 175 10.86 13.71 9.34
C VAL A 175 10.97 13.93 10.85
N ALA A 176 11.62 15.00 11.32
CA ALA A 176 11.76 15.28 12.73
C ALA A 176 10.39 15.54 13.37
N ARG A 177 9.60 16.42 12.76
CA ARG A 177 8.25 16.74 13.22
C ARG A 177 7.30 15.55 13.14
N GLN A 178 7.44 14.70 12.11
CA GLN A 178 6.66 13.47 11.99
C GLN A 178 6.94 12.50 13.14
N LYS A 179 8.21 12.30 13.52
CA LYS A 179 8.60 11.48 14.67
C LYS A 179 8.06 12.03 15.99
N GLU A 180 8.07 13.35 16.18
CA GLU A 180 7.46 14.00 17.35
C GLU A 180 5.94 13.76 17.39
N ARG A 181 5.23 13.92 16.26
CA ARG A 181 3.79 13.68 16.16
C ARG A 181 3.43 12.23 16.46
N LEU A 182 4.21 11.27 15.93
CA LEU A 182 4.03 9.86 16.24
C LEU A 182 4.21 9.59 17.73
N ARG A 183 5.30 10.08 18.33
CA ARG A 183 5.54 9.91 19.78
C ARG A 183 4.41 10.51 20.61
N ALA A 184 3.98 11.72 20.30
CA ALA A 184 2.87 12.37 21.00
C ALA A 184 1.53 11.60 20.89
N ALA A 185 1.30 10.91 19.76
CA ALA A 185 0.07 10.14 19.56
C ALA A 185 0.04 8.83 20.35
N PHE A 186 1.19 8.21 20.66
CA PHE A 186 1.26 6.87 21.22
C PHE A 186 1.96 6.75 22.57
N ALA A 187 2.67 7.77 23.06
CA ALA A 187 3.31 7.73 24.36
C ALA A 187 2.34 7.33 25.47
N GLY A 188 2.76 6.39 26.33
CA GLY A 188 1.95 5.88 27.43
C GLY A 188 0.83 4.92 27.03
N THR A 189 0.80 4.42 25.79
CA THR A 189 -0.13 3.36 25.38
C THR A 189 0.17 2.06 26.12
N SER A 190 1.44 1.62 26.12
CA SER A 190 1.97 0.52 26.94
C SER A 190 3.49 0.64 27.00
N ALA A 191 4.13 -0.07 27.95
CA ALA A 191 5.58 -0.11 28.06
C ALA A 191 6.25 -0.65 26.78
N GLU A 192 5.63 -1.65 26.13
CA GLU A 192 6.13 -2.22 24.88
C GLU A 192 6.03 -1.22 23.72
N VAL A 193 4.92 -0.48 23.60
CA VAL A 193 4.76 0.56 22.58
C VAL A 193 5.75 1.69 22.81
N ASP A 194 5.98 2.09 24.05
CA ASP A 194 6.99 3.10 24.39
C ASP A 194 8.40 2.63 23.98
N THR A 195 8.72 1.33 24.15
CA THR A 195 9.98 0.75 23.67
C THR A 195 10.12 0.84 22.15
N TRP A 196 9.03 0.63 21.38
CA TRP A 196 9.06 0.82 19.92
C TRP A 196 9.27 2.29 19.53
N LEU A 197 8.69 3.22 20.28
CA LEU A 197 8.87 4.65 20.05
C LEU A 197 10.29 5.13 20.39
N ASP A 198 10.99 4.48 21.32
CA ASP A 198 12.37 4.80 21.66
C ASP A 198 13.34 4.53 20.50
N GLU A 199 12.98 3.60 19.60
CA GLU A 199 13.74 3.30 18.40
C GLU A 199 13.65 4.40 17.32
N LEU A 200 12.71 5.36 17.42
CA LEU A 200 12.55 6.44 16.44
C LEU A 200 13.82 7.27 16.21
N GLY A 201 14.70 7.37 17.21
CA GLY A 201 15.97 8.09 17.10
C GLY A 201 17.04 7.33 16.31
N ARG A 202 16.93 6.01 16.22
CA ARG A 202 17.95 5.09 15.69
C ARG A 202 17.51 4.32 14.44
N THR A 203 16.20 4.36 14.13
CA THR A 203 15.63 3.58 13.03
C THR A 203 16.23 3.95 11.67
N PRO A 204 16.70 2.95 10.88
CA PRO A 204 17.17 3.18 9.52
C PRO A 204 16.00 3.45 8.55
N THR A 205 14.81 2.92 8.85
CA THR A 205 13.62 3.05 7.99
C THR A 205 12.47 3.64 8.79
N PHE A 206 11.99 4.79 8.33
CA PHE A 206 10.85 5.49 8.90
C PHE A 206 9.92 5.96 7.77
N TYR A 207 8.67 5.59 7.87
CA TYR A 207 7.60 6.06 7.00
C TYR A 207 6.50 6.71 7.84
N PHE A 208 6.01 7.86 7.39
CA PHE A 208 4.86 8.53 7.99
C PHE A 208 4.09 9.26 6.91
N ASP A 209 2.78 9.02 6.82
CA ASP A 209 1.94 9.73 5.86
C ASP A 209 0.48 9.82 6.32
N ALA A 210 -0.23 10.79 5.75
CA ALA A 210 -1.67 10.89 5.85
C ALA A 210 -2.35 9.80 4.98
N ILE A 211 -3.39 9.18 5.50
CA ILE A 211 -4.22 8.29 4.71
C ILE A 211 -5.06 9.13 3.76
N THR A 212 -4.52 9.37 2.57
CA THR A 212 -5.07 10.28 1.56
C THR A 212 -5.44 9.52 0.30
N GLN A 213 -6.58 9.85 -0.26
CA GLN A 213 -7.11 9.31 -1.52
C GLN A 213 -6.98 10.36 -2.62
N LEU A 214 -6.48 9.97 -3.79
CA LEU A 214 -6.52 10.81 -4.97
C LEU A 214 -7.87 10.66 -5.69
N GLU A 215 -8.44 11.79 -6.17
CA GLU A 215 -9.75 11.82 -6.84
C GLU A 215 -9.62 12.34 -8.29
N MET A 216 -8.54 11.95 -9.00
CA MET A 216 -8.38 12.27 -10.42
C MET A 216 -9.41 11.53 -11.27
N ALA A 217 -9.97 12.22 -12.28
CA ALA A 217 -10.87 11.65 -13.28
C ALA A 217 -10.11 11.01 -14.44
N GLU A 218 -8.93 11.54 -14.76
CA GLU A 218 -8.01 11.07 -15.78
C GLU A 218 -6.58 11.18 -15.25
N TRP A 219 -5.68 10.33 -15.73
CA TRP A 219 -4.29 10.32 -15.30
C TRP A 219 -3.30 10.17 -16.46
N SER A 220 -3.76 10.49 -17.68
CA SER A 220 -2.91 10.56 -18.86
C SER A 220 -3.08 11.92 -19.54
N ARG A 221 -1.96 12.49 -20.01
CA ARG A 221 -1.94 13.75 -20.76
C ARG A 221 -0.79 13.75 -21.76
N GLY A 222 -1.11 13.86 -23.05
CA GLY A 222 -0.10 13.80 -24.11
C GLY A 222 0.72 12.51 -24.03
N ARG A 223 2.04 12.65 -23.89
CA ARG A 223 2.99 11.53 -23.78
C ARG A 223 3.18 11.00 -22.36
N VAL A 224 2.48 11.54 -21.38
CA VAL A 224 2.64 11.19 -19.97
C VAL A 224 1.41 10.43 -19.44
N THR A 225 1.65 9.34 -18.72
CA THR A 225 0.61 8.66 -17.93
C THR A 225 1.12 8.36 -16.52
N LEU A 226 0.20 8.16 -15.58
CA LEU A 226 0.51 7.83 -14.19
C LEU A 226 0.07 6.40 -13.86
N VAL A 227 0.83 5.74 -12.99
CA VAL A 227 0.53 4.38 -12.53
C VAL A 227 0.60 4.31 -11.00
N GLY A 228 -0.28 3.53 -10.41
CA GLY A 228 -0.31 3.29 -8.97
C GLY A 228 -0.71 4.54 -8.18
N ASP A 229 -0.07 4.74 -7.04
CA ASP A 229 -0.41 5.83 -6.13
C ASP A 229 -0.16 7.22 -6.73
N ALA A 230 0.66 7.31 -7.79
CA ALA A 230 0.85 8.57 -8.53
C ALA A 230 -0.43 9.06 -9.23
N GLY A 231 -1.25 8.14 -9.75
CA GLY A 231 -2.46 8.49 -10.52
C GLY A 231 -3.78 8.25 -9.78
N TYR A 232 -3.84 7.21 -8.96
CA TYR A 232 -5.13 6.74 -8.42
C TYR A 232 -5.06 6.14 -7.02
N CYS A 233 -4.14 6.63 -6.17
CA CYS A 233 -4.01 6.18 -4.79
C CYS A 233 -5.39 6.09 -4.10
N PRO A 234 -5.82 4.90 -3.64
CA PRO A 234 -7.10 4.75 -2.95
C PRO A 234 -7.01 5.15 -1.48
N GLY A 235 -5.81 5.23 -0.93
CA GLY A 235 -5.46 5.49 0.47
C GLY A 235 -4.54 4.40 1.02
N PRO A 236 -3.37 4.78 1.58
CA PRO A 236 -2.44 3.83 2.21
C PRO A 236 -3.13 2.97 3.27
N ALA A 237 -2.75 1.70 3.38
CA ALA A 237 -3.23 0.69 4.33
C ALA A 237 -4.74 0.32 4.24
N VAL A 238 -5.56 1.03 3.49
CA VAL A 238 -7.02 0.85 3.53
C VAL A 238 -7.64 0.46 2.19
N GLY A 239 -6.91 0.56 1.08
CA GLY A 239 -7.49 0.42 -0.27
C GLY A 239 -6.77 -0.56 -1.20
N GLY A 240 -5.84 -1.41 -0.72
CA GLY A 240 -5.13 -2.39 -1.56
C GLY A 240 -4.29 -1.75 -2.67
N SER A 241 -3.65 -0.62 -2.39
CA SER A 241 -2.92 0.19 -3.38
C SER A 241 -1.82 -0.59 -4.10
N THR A 242 -1.11 -1.50 -3.41
CA THR A 242 -0.06 -2.34 -4.02
C THR A 242 -0.61 -3.22 -5.14
N SER A 243 -1.70 -3.96 -4.88
CA SER A 243 -2.35 -4.81 -5.89
C SER A 243 -2.86 -3.98 -7.06
N LEU A 244 -3.44 -2.81 -6.78
CA LEU A 244 -3.95 -1.90 -7.80
C LEU A 244 -2.81 -1.32 -8.66
N ALA A 245 -1.66 -1.01 -8.07
CA ALA A 245 -0.49 -0.49 -8.79
C ALA A 245 0.11 -1.55 -9.72
N VAL A 246 0.29 -2.78 -9.24
CA VAL A 246 0.81 -3.90 -10.04
C VAL A 246 -0.15 -4.23 -11.18
N TYR A 247 -1.45 -4.31 -10.90
CA TYR A 247 -2.47 -4.53 -11.91
C TYR A 247 -2.46 -3.42 -12.96
N GLY A 248 -2.38 -2.17 -12.54
CA GLY A 248 -2.35 -1.02 -13.44
C GLY A 248 -1.12 -1.01 -14.36
N ALA A 249 0.06 -1.35 -13.83
CA ALA A 249 1.27 -1.49 -14.63
C ALA A 249 1.12 -2.60 -15.69
N TYR A 250 0.51 -3.73 -15.31
CA TYR A 250 0.23 -4.83 -16.22
C TYR A 250 -0.76 -4.41 -17.33
N VAL A 251 -1.88 -3.77 -16.97
CA VAL A 251 -2.88 -3.30 -17.94
C VAL A 251 -2.25 -2.31 -18.91
N LEU A 252 -1.47 -1.33 -18.40
CA LEU A 252 -0.79 -0.35 -19.25
C LEU A 252 0.14 -1.03 -20.26
N ALA A 253 0.94 -2.01 -19.80
CA ALA A 253 1.82 -2.76 -20.68
C ALA A 253 1.06 -3.53 -21.78
N CYS A 254 -0.07 -4.15 -21.42
CA CYS A 254 -0.94 -4.84 -22.39
C CYS A 254 -1.53 -3.87 -23.43
N GLU A 255 -2.03 -2.73 -22.99
CA GLU A 255 -2.64 -1.76 -23.91
C GLU A 255 -1.61 -1.09 -24.82
N LEU A 256 -0.40 -0.79 -24.33
CA LEU A 256 0.71 -0.32 -25.17
C LEU A 256 1.11 -1.37 -26.22
N SER A 257 1.14 -2.64 -25.84
CA SER A 257 1.43 -3.75 -26.76
C SER A 257 0.36 -3.87 -27.85
N ARG A 258 -0.91 -3.79 -27.49
CA ARG A 258 -2.05 -3.88 -28.43
C ARG A 258 -2.11 -2.72 -29.38
N ALA A 259 -1.83 -1.52 -28.89
CA ALA A 259 -1.83 -0.31 -29.70
C ALA A 259 -0.58 -0.15 -30.59
N SER A 260 0.32 -1.14 -30.60
CA SER A 260 1.55 -1.13 -31.42
C SER A 260 2.39 0.14 -31.26
N GLY A 261 2.39 0.73 -30.06
CA GLY A 261 3.13 1.92 -29.70
C GLY A 261 2.36 3.25 -29.87
N ASP A 262 1.13 3.24 -30.37
CA ASP A 262 0.26 4.42 -30.29
C ASP A 262 -0.17 4.65 -28.84
N HIS A 263 0.55 5.53 -28.17
CA HIS A 263 0.32 5.86 -26.75
C HIS A 263 -1.03 6.52 -26.51
N THR A 264 -1.59 7.27 -27.46
CA THR A 264 -2.90 7.94 -27.31
C THR A 264 -4.02 6.91 -27.17
N THR A 265 -4.04 5.95 -28.08
CA THR A 265 -4.99 4.82 -28.04
C THR A 265 -4.76 3.95 -26.80
N ALA A 266 -3.49 3.64 -26.46
CA ALA A 266 -3.14 2.81 -25.32
C ALA A 266 -3.55 3.46 -24.00
N PHE A 267 -3.28 4.73 -23.79
CA PHE A 267 -3.59 5.44 -22.54
C PHE A 267 -5.12 5.55 -22.33
N ALA A 268 -5.86 5.86 -23.39
CA ALA A 268 -7.33 5.90 -23.31
C ALA A 268 -7.93 4.51 -22.97
N ALA A 269 -7.37 3.42 -23.53
CA ALA A 269 -7.78 2.06 -23.21
C ALA A 269 -7.40 1.66 -21.80
N TYR A 270 -6.19 2.01 -21.36
CA TYR A 270 -5.71 1.80 -19.99
C TYR A 270 -6.62 2.46 -18.95
N GLU A 271 -6.92 3.74 -19.08
CA GLU A 271 -7.80 4.46 -18.16
C GLU A 271 -9.20 3.84 -18.09
N ARG A 272 -9.77 3.53 -19.24
CA ARG A 272 -11.10 2.90 -19.34
C ARG A 272 -11.13 1.54 -18.63
N THR A 273 -10.09 0.73 -18.79
CA THR A 273 -9.97 -0.59 -18.18
C THR A 273 -9.77 -0.50 -16.67
N MET A 274 -8.98 0.47 -16.21
CA MET A 274 -8.65 0.64 -14.80
C MET A 274 -9.76 1.31 -13.99
N MET A 275 -10.56 2.21 -14.58
CA MET A 275 -11.50 3.07 -13.88
C MET A 275 -12.46 2.30 -12.94
N PRO A 276 -13.07 1.17 -13.32
CA PRO A 276 -13.95 0.41 -12.40
C PRO A 276 -13.21 -0.06 -11.15
N SER A 277 -11.98 -0.56 -11.29
CA SER A 277 -11.14 -1.02 -10.17
C SER A 277 -10.71 0.12 -9.27
N VAL A 278 -10.34 1.27 -9.85
CA VAL A 278 -9.99 2.49 -9.12
C VAL A 278 -11.17 3.00 -8.29
N LEU A 279 -12.35 3.11 -8.89
CA LEU A 279 -13.56 3.56 -8.17
C LEU A 279 -13.96 2.57 -7.07
N GLY A 280 -13.85 1.26 -7.34
CA GLY A 280 -14.09 0.20 -6.35
C GLY A 280 -13.12 0.32 -5.16
N SER A 281 -11.83 0.48 -5.41
CA SER A 281 -10.79 0.66 -4.39
C SER A 281 -11.01 1.94 -3.57
N ARG A 282 -11.34 3.05 -4.21
CA ARG A 282 -11.67 4.31 -3.52
C ARG A 282 -12.87 4.15 -2.58
N LYS A 283 -13.92 3.43 -3.01
CA LYS A 283 -15.09 3.14 -2.17
C LYS A 283 -14.74 2.26 -0.99
N LEU A 284 -13.97 1.18 -1.22
CA LEU A 284 -13.49 0.27 -0.19
C LEU A 284 -12.64 1.00 0.85
N ALA A 285 -11.70 1.83 0.41
CA ALA A 285 -10.82 2.60 1.28
C ALA A 285 -11.59 3.51 2.25
N ARG A 286 -12.65 4.18 1.78
CA ARG A 286 -13.50 5.03 2.63
C ARG A 286 -14.24 4.26 3.73
N VAL A 287 -14.58 2.99 3.47
CA VAL A 287 -15.20 2.10 4.48
C VAL A 287 -14.12 1.62 5.45
N ASN A 288 -13.01 1.11 4.92
CA ASN A 288 -11.93 0.55 5.73
C ASN A 288 -11.28 1.58 6.65
N ALA A 289 -11.09 2.83 6.17
CA ALA A 289 -10.54 3.90 7.00
C ALA A 289 -11.35 4.17 8.28
N LYS A 290 -12.65 3.87 8.29
CA LYS A 290 -13.50 4.00 9.49
C LYS A 290 -13.45 2.79 10.40
N THR A 291 -13.09 1.61 9.89
CA THR A 291 -13.17 0.33 10.61
C THR A 291 -11.81 -0.14 11.14
N VAL A 292 -10.71 0.17 10.44
CA VAL A 292 -9.36 -0.26 10.84
C VAL A 292 -8.93 0.38 12.15
N VAL A 293 -9.35 1.64 12.40
CA VAL A 293 -9.11 2.35 13.67
C VAL A 293 -10.43 2.82 14.24
N PRO A 294 -11.11 1.99 15.05
CA PRO A 294 -12.40 2.35 15.62
C PRO A 294 -12.31 3.52 16.60
N GLY A 295 -13.22 4.49 16.52
CA GLY A 295 -13.25 5.68 17.38
C GLY A 295 -13.87 5.47 18.77
N SER A 296 -14.17 4.21 19.17
CA SER A 296 -14.79 3.93 20.47
C SER A 296 -14.39 2.57 21.02
N ARG A 297 -14.48 2.40 22.34
CA ARG A 297 -14.24 1.10 23.02
C ARG A 297 -15.13 -0.01 22.47
N LEU A 298 -16.42 0.27 22.22
CA LEU A 298 -17.34 -0.69 21.62
C LEU A 298 -16.91 -1.07 20.20
N GLY A 299 -16.44 -0.11 19.42
CA GLY A 299 -15.90 -0.37 18.09
C GLY A 299 -14.67 -1.28 18.12
N VAL A 300 -13.72 -1.04 19.03
CA VAL A 300 -12.56 -1.92 19.26
C VAL A 300 -13.00 -3.32 19.68
N MET A 301 -13.94 -3.43 20.61
CA MET A 301 -14.47 -4.73 21.06
C MET A 301 -15.16 -5.47 19.91
N ALA A 302 -15.93 -4.77 19.08
CA ALA A 302 -16.58 -5.35 17.90
C ALA A 302 -15.56 -5.85 16.87
N LEU A 303 -14.52 -5.07 16.56
CA LEU A 303 -13.45 -5.46 15.65
C LEU A 303 -12.76 -6.76 16.11
N ILE A 304 -12.32 -6.79 17.38
CA ILE A 304 -11.66 -7.95 17.97
C ILE A 304 -12.65 -9.14 18.06
N GLY A 305 -13.92 -8.88 18.39
CA GLY A 305 -14.98 -9.89 18.46
C GLY A 305 -15.21 -10.57 17.10
N VAL A 306 -15.25 -9.81 16.02
CA VAL A 306 -15.35 -10.35 14.65
C VAL A 306 -14.14 -11.22 14.31
N GLY A 307 -12.91 -10.77 14.61
CA GLY A 307 -11.70 -11.57 14.40
C GLY A 307 -11.74 -12.90 15.17
N ARG A 308 -12.16 -12.88 16.42
CA ARG A 308 -12.33 -14.12 17.23
C ARG A 308 -13.44 -15.02 16.69
N LEU A 309 -14.55 -14.47 16.23
CA LEU A 309 -15.63 -15.25 15.62
C LEU A 309 -15.15 -15.95 14.35
N ILE A 310 -14.44 -15.24 13.46
CA ILE A 310 -13.82 -15.83 12.27
C ILE A 310 -12.86 -16.96 12.68
N SER A 311 -12.05 -16.75 13.72
CA SER A 311 -11.11 -17.76 14.22
C SER A 311 -11.82 -19.03 14.71
N ALA A 312 -12.99 -18.90 15.34
CA ALA A 312 -13.76 -20.02 15.89
C ALA A 312 -14.56 -20.81 14.85
N LEU A 313 -14.98 -20.18 13.75
CA LEU A 313 -15.80 -20.81 12.71
C LEU A 313 -14.96 -21.68 11.76
N PRO A 314 -15.50 -22.74 11.14
CA PRO A 314 -14.86 -23.40 10.01
C PRO A 314 -14.58 -22.41 8.86
N LEU A 315 -13.43 -22.58 8.16
CA LEU A 315 -13.01 -21.63 7.10
C LEU A 315 -14.10 -21.50 6.01
N SER A 316 -14.72 -22.60 5.61
CA SER A 316 -15.80 -22.60 4.61
C SER A 316 -17.01 -21.75 5.02
N VAL A 317 -17.34 -21.75 6.33
CA VAL A 317 -18.45 -20.94 6.87
C VAL A 317 -18.06 -19.47 6.89
N SER A 318 -16.88 -19.14 7.40
CA SER A 318 -16.40 -17.75 7.45
C SER A 318 -16.25 -17.15 6.04
N GLN A 319 -15.75 -17.91 5.07
CA GLN A 319 -15.69 -17.50 3.67
C GLN A 319 -17.10 -17.29 3.05
N SER A 320 -18.06 -18.17 3.37
CA SER A 320 -19.44 -18.03 2.88
C SER A 320 -20.11 -16.78 3.42
N VAL A 321 -19.93 -16.48 4.72
CA VAL A 321 -20.42 -15.25 5.35
C VAL A 321 -19.74 -14.01 4.75
N ALA A 322 -18.42 -14.06 4.56
CA ALA A 322 -17.69 -12.96 3.91
C ALA A 322 -18.16 -12.71 2.47
N ARG A 323 -18.46 -13.77 1.72
CA ARG A 323 -19.02 -13.68 0.35
C ARG A 323 -20.36 -12.98 0.29
N LEU A 324 -21.21 -13.18 1.27
CA LEU A 324 -22.53 -12.55 1.34
C LEU A 324 -22.43 -11.05 1.70
N ASN A 325 -21.46 -10.67 2.51
CA ASN A 325 -21.36 -9.34 3.08
C ASN A 325 -20.35 -8.41 2.35
N ASN A 326 -19.47 -8.93 1.49
CA ASN A 326 -18.32 -8.18 0.99
C ASN A 326 -18.12 -8.26 -0.53
N ARG A 327 -18.90 -7.52 -1.29
CA ARG A 327 -18.60 -7.22 -2.70
C ARG A 327 -17.29 -6.42 -2.87
N GLY A 328 -16.82 -5.74 -1.82
CA GLY A 328 -15.60 -4.93 -1.86
C GLY A 328 -14.30 -5.71 -1.62
N VAL A 329 -14.31 -6.72 -0.75
CA VAL A 329 -13.10 -7.49 -0.36
C VAL A 329 -12.54 -8.32 -1.52
N ARG A 330 -13.39 -8.81 -2.42
CA ARG A 330 -13.00 -9.57 -3.61
C ARG A 330 -12.71 -8.72 -4.84
N LEU A 331 -12.68 -7.40 -4.68
CA LEU A 331 -12.40 -6.51 -5.80
C LEU A 331 -11.12 -6.91 -6.53
N TYR A 332 -10.06 -7.24 -5.79
CA TYR A 332 -8.76 -7.60 -6.34
C TYR A 332 -8.71 -9.03 -6.91
N ASP A 333 -9.50 -9.95 -6.37
CA ASP A 333 -9.60 -11.33 -6.88
C ASP A 333 -10.35 -11.40 -8.22
N THR A 334 -11.17 -10.40 -8.52
CA THR A 334 -12.05 -10.37 -9.70
C THR A 334 -11.60 -9.39 -10.78
N MET A 335 -10.41 -8.78 -10.65
CA MET A 335 -9.85 -7.92 -11.69
C MET A 335 -9.64 -8.71 -12.98
N PRO A 336 -10.22 -8.28 -14.13
CA PRO A 336 -10.03 -8.96 -15.39
C PRO A 336 -8.57 -8.78 -15.85
N LEU A 337 -7.85 -9.89 -16.06
CA LEU A 337 -6.49 -9.83 -16.60
C LEU A 337 -6.58 -9.79 -18.13
N PRO A 338 -6.23 -8.68 -18.79
CA PRO A 338 -6.14 -8.64 -20.23
C PRO A 338 -5.02 -9.56 -20.72
N GLU A 339 -5.28 -10.30 -21.81
CA GLU A 339 -4.25 -11.12 -22.43
C GLU A 339 -3.20 -10.22 -23.11
N MET A 340 -1.92 -10.49 -22.84
CA MET A 340 -0.84 -9.90 -23.62
C MET A 340 -0.85 -10.52 -25.02
N THR A 341 -0.96 -9.72 -26.05
CA THR A 341 -0.74 -10.19 -27.42
C THR A 341 0.77 -10.42 -27.57
N PRO A 342 1.23 -11.68 -27.81
CA PRO A 342 2.65 -11.90 -28.05
C PRO A 342 3.07 -11.08 -29.27
N ARG A 343 4.09 -10.23 -29.14
CA ARG A 343 4.77 -9.75 -30.34
C ARG A 343 5.41 -10.97 -31.00
N LEU A 344 4.92 -11.37 -32.14
CA LEU A 344 5.72 -12.15 -33.05
C LEU A 344 6.98 -11.33 -33.32
N HIS A 345 8.11 -11.77 -32.83
CA HIS A 345 9.39 -11.25 -33.27
C HIS A 345 9.46 -11.56 -34.78
N SER A 346 9.02 -10.61 -35.60
CA SER A 346 9.43 -10.54 -36.97
C SER A 346 10.93 -10.20 -36.91
N GLY A 347 11.74 -11.24 -37.14
CA GLY A 347 13.17 -11.13 -37.20
C GLY A 347 13.61 -10.03 -38.17
N LEU A 348 14.58 -9.27 -37.75
CA LEU A 348 15.58 -8.62 -38.60
C LEU A 348 16.95 -9.10 -38.14
#